data_a5ea8da78a96797b2f12a8fa543b6096
#
_entry.id   a5ea8da78a96797b2f12a8fa543b6096
#
_cell.length_a   1.000
_cell.length_b   1.000
_cell.length_c   1.000
_cell.angle_alpha   90.00
_cell.angle_beta   90.00
_cell.angle_gamma   90.00
#
_symmetry.space_group_name_H-M   'P 1'
#
loop_
_entity.id
_entity.type
_entity.pdbx_description
1 polymer ?
#
loop_
_entity_poly.entity_id
_entity_poly.type
_entity_poly.pdbx_seq_one_letter_code
_entity_poly.pdbx_strand_id
1 'polypeptide(L)'
;SSRPSMSLLFPRCRRILRLSDLAADVVTNTVADYLMKNYEGYAEKEVLHKALERADQEVRRVSIEKKSNMGAAVAVAIIIDYELYCTWQGNVRIYAQHEGKTELLTTDHMANIGYGRTALTRCIKGSGLRDDVPFLYHKLSEDDTVFVCTDGLYKVAEKNLGVLSSDEISRKLNDPEDDASLIEVSFK
;
A
#
# COMPACT_ATOMS: atom_id res chain seq x y z
N SER A 1 24.04 -9.19 23.13
CA SER A 1 23.21 -8.25 22.39
C SER A 1 22.25 -9.05 21.53
N SER A 2 21.07 -9.30 22.06
CA SER A 2 19.98 -9.97 21.36
C SER A 2 19.37 -8.97 20.38
N ARG A 3 19.39 -9.31 19.06
CA ARG A 3 18.59 -8.63 18.06
C ARG A 3 17.12 -8.76 18.46
N PRO A 4 16.31 -7.70 18.42
CA PRO A 4 14.88 -7.86 18.56
C PRO A 4 14.41 -8.71 17.37
N SER A 5 13.84 -9.86 17.64
CA SER A 5 13.13 -10.63 16.62
C SER A 5 11.94 -9.77 16.20
N MET A 6 11.97 -9.27 14.98
CA MET A 6 10.84 -8.59 14.35
C MET A 6 9.78 -9.67 14.07
N SER A 7 9.09 -10.10 15.12
CA SER A 7 7.83 -10.78 14.98
C SER A 7 6.82 -9.70 14.59
N LEU A 8 6.39 -9.71 13.34
CA LEU A 8 5.18 -9.03 12.90
C LEU A 8 4.00 -9.64 13.67
N LEU A 9 3.87 -9.28 14.93
CA LEU A 9 2.68 -9.52 15.74
C LEU A 9 1.62 -8.53 15.25
N PHE A 10 0.99 -8.83 14.11
CA PHE A 10 -0.28 -8.24 13.73
C PHE A 10 -1.38 -9.01 14.47
N PRO A 11 -1.98 -8.45 15.52
CA PRO A 11 -3.01 -9.17 16.28
C PRO A 11 -4.22 -9.52 15.42
N ARG A 12 -4.50 -8.76 14.36
CA ARG A 12 -5.54 -9.05 13.35
C ARG A 12 -5.24 -8.34 12.03
N CYS A 13 -4.48 -8.97 11.15
CA CYS A 13 -4.40 -8.56 9.76
C CYS A 13 -5.39 -9.40 8.94
N ARG A 14 -6.44 -8.77 8.40
CA ARG A 14 -7.36 -9.41 7.44
C ARG A 14 -7.04 -8.91 6.05
N ARG A 15 -6.69 -9.81 5.16
CA ARG A 15 -6.38 -9.52 3.76
C ARG A 15 -7.48 -10.10 2.88
N ILE A 16 -8.14 -9.26 2.09
CA ILE A 16 -9.02 -9.68 0.99
C ILE A 16 -8.19 -9.56 -0.28
N LEU A 17 -7.82 -10.68 -0.89
CA LEU A 17 -7.09 -10.72 -2.15
C LEU A 17 -7.97 -11.32 -3.24
N ARG A 18 -8.08 -10.63 -4.36
CA ARG A 18 -8.38 -11.22 -5.66
C ARG A 18 -7.14 -11.12 -6.54
N LEU A 19 -7.05 -12.02 -7.52
CA LEU A 19 -5.90 -12.23 -8.42
C LEU A 19 -5.10 -10.97 -8.69
N SER A 20 -3.84 -10.98 -8.29
CA SER A 20 -2.90 -9.88 -8.48
C SER A 20 -2.24 -9.98 -9.85
N ASP A 21 -2.04 -8.82 -10.48
CA ASP A 21 -1.15 -8.68 -11.63
C ASP A 21 0.29 -9.05 -11.22
N LEU A 22 1.03 -9.69 -12.13
CA LEU A 22 2.43 -10.08 -11.94
C LEU A 22 3.29 -8.90 -11.44
N ALA A 23 3.05 -7.69 -11.93
CA ALA A 23 3.75 -6.49 -11.48
C ALA A 23 3.49 -6.20 -9.98
N ALA A 24 2.25 -6.33 -9.53
CA ALA A 24 1.89 -6.12 -8.13
C ALA A 24 2.56 -7.17 -7.22
N ASP A 25 2.62 -8.43 -7.64
CA ASP A 25 3.32 -9.49 -6.91
C ASP A 25 4.81 -9.22 -6.82
N VAL A 26 5.46 -8.85 -7.93
CA VAL A 26 6.89 -8.50 -7.97
C VAL A 26 7.18 -7.34 -7.02
N VAL A 27 6.38 -6.27 -7.07
CA VAL A 27 6.56 -5.10 -6.19
C VAL A 27 6.37 -5.48 -4.72
N THR A 28 5.28 -6.16 -4.39
CA THR A 28 4.93 -6.52 -3.01
C THR A 28 5.99 -7.41 -2.39
N ASN A 29 6.40 -8.47 -3.09
CA ASN A 29 7.39 -9.40 -2.59
C ASN A 29 8.77 -8.74 -2.44
N THR A 30 9.18 -7.92 -3.41
CA THR A 30 10.48 -7.23 -3.36
C THR A 30 10.54 -6.22 -2.23
N VAL A 31 9.49 -5.42 -2.02
CA VAL A 31 9.40 -4.46 -0.91
C VAL A 31 9.44 -5.19 0.43
N ALA A 32 8.62 -6.23 0.61
CA ALA A 32 8.57 -6.99 1.84
C ALA A 32 9.94 -7.62 2.16
N ASP A 33 10.56 -8.31 1.20
CA ASP A 33 11.87 -8.92 1.36
C ASP A 33 12.96 -7.90 1.70
N TYR A 34 12.93 -6.74 1.04
CA TYR A 34 13.89 -5.68 1.30
C TYR A 34 13.77 -5.14 2.73
N LEU A 35 12.53 -4.81 3.16
CA LEU A 35 12.27 -4.29 4.50
C LEU A 35 12.63 -5.32 5.58
N MET A 36 12.26 -6.58 5.40
CA MET A 36 12.60 -7.65 6.36
C MET A 36 14.11 -7.83 6.55
N LYS A 37 14.91 -7.58 5.51
CA LYS A 37 16.36 -7.75 5.55
C LYS A 37 17.13 -6.51 6.02
N ASN A 38 16.59 -5.31 5.77
CA ASN A 38 17.35 -4.07 5.88
C ASN A 38 16.79 -3.07 6.89
N TYR A 39 15.56 -3.27 7.40
CA TYR A 39 15.01 -2.37 8.39
C TYR A 39 15.60 -2.66 9.77
N GLU A 40 16.25 -1.67 10.36
CA GLU A 40 16.97 -1.77 11.66
C GLU A 40 16.27 -0.98 12.78
N GLY A 41 15.06 -0.47 12.55
CA GLY A 41 14.29 0.29 13.54
C GLY A 41 14.55 1.80 13.52
N TYR A 42 15.14 2.32 12.46
CA TYR A 42 15.39 3.74 12.22
C TYR A 42 15.51 4.04 10.73
N ALA A 43 15.61 5.34 10.39
CA ALA A 43 15.75 5.83 9.01
C ALA A 43 14.62 5.36 8.07
N GLU A 44 13.38 5.45 8.55
CA GLU A 44 12.18 4.93 7.89
C GLU A 44 12.01 5.49 6.48
N LYS A 45 12.28 6.78 6.29
CA LYS A 45 12.21 7.42 4.96
C LYS A 45 13.18 6.79 3.98
N GLU A 46 14.43 6.65 4.37
CA GLU A 46 15.49 6.11 3.52
C GLU A 46 15.26 4.64 3.19
N VAL A 47 14.85 3.83 4.18
CA VAL A 47 14.60 2.40 3.95
C VAL A 47 13.37 2.17 3.08
N LEU A 48 12.30 2.95 3.26
CA LEU A 48 11.12 2.89 2.41
C LEU A 48 11.44 3.33 0.97
N HIS A 49 12.20 4.41 0.79
CA HIS A 49 12.64 4.86 -0.53
C HIS A 49 13.46 3.77 -1.24
N LYS A 50 14.48 3.22 -0.57
CA LYS A 50 15.31 2.13 -1.12
C LYS A 50 14.50 0.86 -1.43
N ALA A 51 13.49 0.55 -0.63
CA ALA A 51 12.59 -0.57 -0.92
C ALA A 51 11.82 -0.37 -2.24
N LEU A 52 11.31 0.84 -2.48
CA LEU A 52 10.65 1.18 -3.74
C LEU A 52 11.62 1.19 -4.93
N GLU A 53 12.84 1.73 -4.75
CA GLU A 53 13.89 1.67 -5.79
C GLU A 53 14.23 0.23 -6.16
N ARG A 54 14.36 -0.65 -5.17
CA ARG A 54 14.62 -2.06 -5.39
C ARG A 54 13.48 -2.74 -6.14
N ALA A 55 12.23 -2.41 -5.79
CA ALA A 55 11.05 -2.92 -6.49
C ALA A 55 11.01 -2.45 -7.95
N ASP A 56 11.35 -1.18 -8.22
CA ASP A 56 11.41 -0.65 -9.58
C ASP A 56 12.47 -1.36 -10.44
N GLN A 57 13.65 -1.61 -9.88
CA GLN A 57 14.71 -2.38 -10.54
C GLN A 57 14.24 -3.81 -10.86
N GLU A 58 13.53 -4.46 -9.96
CA GLU A 58 13.04 -5.82 -10.15
C GLU A 58 11.92 -5.90 -11.19
N VAL A 59 11.00 -4.92 -11.19
CA VAL A 59 9.98 -4.78 -12.26
C VAL A 59 10.65 -4.60 -13.61
N ARG A 60 11.70 -3.79 -13.69
CA ARG A 60 12.49 -3.63 -14.93
C ARG A 60 13.08 -4.96 -15.41
N ARG A 61 13.71 -5.71 -14.50
CA ARG A 61 14.30 -7.00 -14.81
C ARG A 61 13.27 -7.99 -15.38
N VAL A 62 12.12 -8.12 -14.68
CA VAL A 62 11.04 -9.02 -15.08
C VAL A 62 10.38 -8.56 -16.39
N SER A 63 10.20 -7.24 -16.59
CA SER A 63 9.66 -6.67 -17.83
C SER A 63 10.52 -7.04 -19.05
N ILE A 64 11.85 -6.97 -18.92
CA ILE A 64 12.80 -7.35 -19.98
C ILE A 64 12.70 -8.86 -20.24
N GLU A 65 12.73 -9.68 -19.18
CA GLU A 65 12.65 -11.13 -19.27
C GLU A 65 11.36 -11.59 -19.97
N LYS A 66 10.24 -11.00 -19.58
CA LYS A 66 8.91 -11.33 -20.13
C LYS A 66 8.60 -10.61 -21.45
N LYS A 67 9.46 -9.70 -21.90
CA LYS A 67 9.23 -8.84 -23.09
C LYS A 67 7.87 -8.13 -23.01
N SER A 68 7.48 -7.66 -21.85
CA SER A 68 6.19 -7.04 -21.56
C SER A 68 6.37 -5.80 -20.69
N ASN A 69 5.73 -4.71 -21.07
CA ASN A 69 5.65 -3.54 -20.22
C ASN A 69 4.67 -3.83 -19.08
N MET A 70 5.15 -3.73 -17.85
CA MET A 70 4.33 -3.92 -16.67
C MET A 70 4.55 -2.79 -15.66
N GLY A 71 3.60 -2.58 -14.79
CA GLY A 71 3.71 -1.61 -13.72
C GLY A 71 2.62 -1.80 -12.68
N ALA A 72 2.86 -1.34 -11.47
CA ALA A 72 1.92 -1.41 -10.38
C ALA A 72 1.90 -0.13 -9.56
N ALA A 73 0.71 0.26 -9.12
CA ALA A 73 0.54 1.19 -8.01
C ALA A 73 0.86 0.47 -6.70
N VAL A 74 1.48 1.16 -5.75
CA VAL A 74 1.89 0.60 -4.47
C VAL A 74 1.73 1.63 -3.35
N ALA A 75 1.32 1.17 -2.19
CA ALA A 75 1.48 1.89 -0.94
C ALA A 75 2.15 0.96 0.08
N VAL A 76 3.09 1.51 0.82
CA VAL A 76 3.84 0.81 1.86
C VAL A 76 3.63 1.54 3.18
N ALA A 77 3.29 0.78 4.22
CA ALA A 77 3.14 1.27 5.57
C ALA A 77 4.00 0.45 6.54
N ILE A 78 4.76 1.12 7.37
CA ILE A 78 5.45 0.53 8.53
C ILE A 78 4.77 1.10 9.78
N ILE A 79 4.38 0.22 10.71
CA ILE A 79 3.78 0.63 11.99
C ILE A 79 4.63 0.08 13.12
N ILE A 80 5.11 0.96 13.99
CA ILE A 80 5.96 0.65 15.13
C ILE A 80 5.52 1.51 16.31
N ASP A 81 5.19 0.89 17.42
CA ASP A 81 4.83 1.60 18.66
C ASP A 81 3.80 2.74 18.44
N TYR A 82 2.75 2.46 17.64
CA TYR A 82 1.74 3.42 17.22
C TYR A 82 2.26 4.58 16.35
N GLU A 83 3.40 4.42 15.71
CA GLU A 83 3.93 5.33 14.71
C GLU A 83 3.80 4.73 13.32
N LEU A 84 3.10 5.41 12.44
CA LEU A 84 2.85 5.01 11.05
C LEU A 84 3.75 5.81 10.12
N TYR A 85 4.54 5.10 9.33
CA TYR A 85 5.39 5.66 8.28
C TYR A 85 4.94 5.12 6.93
N CYS A 86 4.65 6.01 5.98
CA CYS A 86 4.09 5.64 4.69
C CYS A 86 4.88 6.20 3.53
N THR A 87 4.88 5.44 2.43
CA THR A 87 5.28 5.90 1.09
C THR A 87 4.37 5.27 0.04
N TRP A 88 4.19 5.92 -1.11
CA TRP A 88 3.33 5.39 -2.17
C TRP A 88 3.72 5.88 -3.56
N GLN A 89 3.31 5.14 -4.57
CA GLN A 89 3.39 5.48 -5.99
C GLN A 89 2.10 5.02 -6.66
N GLY A 90 1.27 5.95 -7.11
CA GLY A 90 0.01 5.65 -7.76
C GLY A 90 -1.21 6.04 -6.94
N ASN A 91 -2.25 5.21 -7.01
CA ASN A 91 -3.57 5.46 -6.43
C ASN A 91 -4.01 4.41 -5.39
N VAL A 92 -3.07 3.68 -4.81
CA VAL A 92 -3.35 2.90 -3.59
C VAL A 92 -3.45 3.86 -2.42
N ARG A 93 -4.51 3.77 -1.66
CA ARG A 93 -4.82 4.70 -0.57
C ARG A 93 -4.57 4.10 0.79
N ILE A 94 -4.07 4.94 1.72
CA ILE A 94 -3.93 4.65 3.14
C ILE A 94 -4.84 5.60 3.91
N TYR A 95 -5.65 5.04 4.81
CA TYR A 95 -6.53 5.76 5.70
C TYR A 95 -6.17 5.43 7.15
N ALA A 96 -6.35 6.41 8.03
CA ALA A 96 -6.40 6.19 9.48
C ALA A 96 -7.80 6.50 9.99
N GLN A 97 -8.31 5.66 10.89
CA GLN A 97 -9.57 5.91 11.59
C GLN A 97 -9.28 6.12 13.07
N HIS A 98 -9.76 7.24 13.58
CA HIS A 98 -9.72 7.62 14.99
C HIS A 98 -11.11 8.02 15.45
N GLU A 99 -11.61 7.46 16.56
CA GLU A 99 -12.95 7.75 17.12
C GLU A 99 -14.08 7.73 16.07
N GLY A 100 -14.06 6.75 15.17
CA GLY A 100 -15.07 6.59 14.11
C GLY A 100 -14.95 7.56 12.93
N LYS A 101 -13.95 8.44 12.92
CA LYS A 101 -13.64 9.31 11.78
C LYS A 101 -12.51 8.72 10.96
N THR A 102 -12.75 8.52 9.67
CA THR A 102 -11.77 8.00 8.72
C THR A 102 -11.17 9.15 7.93
N GLU A 103 -9.84 9.26 7.96
CA GLU A 103 -9.04 10.26 7.26
C GLU A 103 -8.21 9.60 6.15
N LEU A 104 -8.23 10.16 4.95
CA LEU A 104 -7.33 9.77 3.86
C LEU A 104 -5.96 10.41 4.07
N LEU A 105 -4.92 9.59 4.19
CA LEU A 105 -3.55 10.05 4.45
C LEU A 105 -2.73 10.24 3.17
N THR A 106 -3.06 9.55 2.09
CA THR A 106 -2.34 9.61 0.81
C THR A 106 -3.01 10.53 -0.20
N THR A 107 -2.25 10.98 -1.18
CA THR A 107 -2.76 11.72 -2.34
C THR A 107 -2.55 10.89 -3.60
N ASP A 108 -3.60 10.66 -4.37
CA ASP A 108 -3.52 9.88 -5.60
C ASP A 108 -2.61 10.54 -6.63
N HIS A 109 -1.72 9.77 -7.24
CA HIS A 109 -0.94 10.20 -8.39
C HIS A 109 -1.74 9.95 -9.67
N MET A 110 -2.77 10.75 -9.87
CA MET A 110 -3.68 10.67 -11.00
C MET A 110 -3.77 12.03 -11.71
N ALA A 111 -3.98 12.01 -13.01
CA ALA A 111 -4.29 13.20 -13.80
C ALA A 111 -5.55 12.97 -14.63
N ASN A 112 -6.34 14.04 -14.78
CA ASN A 112 -7.45 14.05 -15.74
C ASN A 112 -6.88 14.21 -17.16
N ILE A 113 -7.17 13.25 -18.03
CA ILE A 113 -6.72 13.21 -19.41
C ILE A 113 -7.84 13.62 -20.39
N GLY A 114 -8.93 14.18 -19.89
CA GLY A 114 -10.07 14.62 -20.66
C GLY A 114 -11.16 13.56 -20.83
N TYR A 115 -12.30 13.98 -21.27
CA TYR A 115 -13.48 13.12 -21.51
C TYR A 115 -13.90 12.28 -20.29
N GLY A 116 -13.74 12.80 -19.08
CA GLY A 116 -14.06 12.09 -17.84
C GLY A 116 -13.11 10.93 -17.50
N ARG A 117 -11.98 10.81 -18.20
CA ARG A 117 -10.99 9.75 -17.96
C ARG A 117 -9.83 10.26 -17.12
N THR A 118 -9.30 9.38 -16.29
CA THR A 118 -8.09 9.62 -15.48
C THR A 118 -7.01 8.60 -15.82
N ALA A 119 -5.76 8.98 -15.62
CA ALA A 119 -4.61 8.08 -15.78
C ALA A 119 -3.64 8.25 -14.63
N LEU A 120 -2.93 7.17 -14.29
CA LEU A 120 -1.82 7.21 -13.34
C LEU A 120 -0.69 8.07 -13.87
N THR A 121 -0.21 9.00 -13.03
CA THR A 121 0.96 9.83 -13.33
C THR A 121 2.23 9.25 -12.74
N ARG A 122 2.11 8.34 -11.77
CA ARG A 122 3.21 7.61 -11.13
C ARG A 122 2.79 6.18 -10.83
N CYS A 123 3.72 5.26 -11.03
CA CYS A 123 3.65 3.85 -10.62
C CYS A 123 5.06 3.26 -10.64
N ILE A 124 5.23 2.08 -10.08
CA ILE A 124 6.46 1.29 -10.18
C ILE A 124 6.42 0.55 -11.52
N LYS A 125 7.31 0.87 -12.45
CA LYS A 125 7.31 0.32 -13.82
C LYS A 125 8.70 0.08 -14.43
N GLY A 126 9.75 0.18 -13.61
CA GLY A 126 11.12 -0.08 -14.04
C GLY A 126 11.78 1.08 -14.79
N SER A 127 11.23 2.30 -14.69
CA SER A 127 11.76 3.50 -15.35
C SER A 127 12.50 4.46 -14.41
N GLY A 128 12.72 4.05 -13.17
CA GLY A 128 13.24 4.90 -12.09
C GLY A 128 12.14 5.65 -11.36
N LEU A 129 12.39 5.98 -10.11
CA LEU A 129 11.52 6.81 -9.28
C LEU A 129 11.82 8.29 -9.50
N ARG A 130 10.81 9.14 -9.27
CA ARG A 130 11.03 10.59 -9.20
C ARG A 130 11.65 10.96 -7.86
N ASP A 131 12.44 12.03 -7.80
CA ASP A 131 13.14 12.49 -6.60
C ASP A 131 12.18 12.88 -5.45
N ASP A 132 10.94 13.25 -5.76
CA ASP A 132 9.91 13.66 -4.83
C ASP A 132 8.98 12.50 -4.42
N VAL A 133 9.52 11.33 -4.13
CA VAL A 133 8.76 10.18 -3.61
C VAL A 133 8.09 10.59 -2.28
N PRO A 134 6.76 10.44 -2.15
CA PRO A 134 6.06 10.84 -0.95
C PRO A 134 6.51 10.06 0.27
N PHE A 135 6.60 10.76 1.39
CA PHE A 135 6.80 10.17 2.70
C PHE A 135 5.90 10.87 3.71
N LEU A 136 5.22 10.10 4.53
CA LEU A 136 4.32 10.61 5.54
C LEU A 136 4.58 9.89 6.86
N TYR A 137 4.60 10.66 7.94
CA TYR A 137 4.54 10.20 9.31
C TYR A 137 3.18 10.54 9.92
N HIS A 138 2.57 9.60 10.61
CA HIS A 138 1.30 9.80 11.32
C HIS A 138 1.33 9.06 12.66
N LYS A 139 1.01 9.77 13.74
CA LYS A 139 0.94 9.17 15.06
C LYS A 139 -0.43 8.56 15.28
N LEU A 140 -0.44 7.28 15.65
CA LEU A 140 -1.63 6.51 15.95
C LEU A 140 -1.88 6.44 17.45
N SER A 141 -3.11 6.08 17.83
CA SER A 141 -3.52 5.66 19.16
C SER A 141 -3.86 4.17 19.18
N GLU A 142 -3.93 3.56 20.36
CA GLU A 142 -4.25 2.14 20.50
C GLU A 142 -5.65 1.75 19.96
N ASP A 143 -6.55 2.73 19.86
CA ASP A 143 -7.91 2.55 19.35
C ASP A 143 -8.04 2.83 17.84
N ASP A 144 -6.96 3.24 17.20
CA ASP A 144 -6.96 3.56 15.77
C ASP A 144 -6.96 2.29 14.92
N THR A 145 -7.48 2.45 13.70
CA THR A 145 -7.42 1.42 12.67
C THR A 145 -6.83 2.03 11.40
N VAL A 146 -5.90 1.32 10.77
CA VAL A 146 -5.31 1.70 9.50
C VAL A 146 -5.87 0.83 8.40
N PHE A 147 -6.29 1.44 7.29
CA PHE A 147 -6.75 0.73 6.10
C PHE A 147 -5.83 1.05 4.94
N VAL A 148 -5.45 0.02 4.18
CA VAL A 148 -4.77 0.17 2.89
C VAL A 148 -5.63 -0.51 1.85
N CYS A 149 -6.02 0.21 0.81
CA CYS A 149 -6.92 -0.34 -0.21
C CYS A 149 -6.64 0.18 -1.61
N THR A 150 -6.94 -0.68 -2.58
CA THR A 150 -6.86 -0.37 -4.01
C THR A 150 -8.14 0.33 -4.49
N ASP A 151 -8.06 0.91 -5.68
CA ASP A 151 -9.15 1.69 -6.27
C ASP A 151 -10.41 0.86 -6.58
N GLY A 152 -10.27 -0.42 -6.94
CA GLY A 152 -11.40 -1.31 -7.07
C GLY A 152 -12.21 -1.47 -5.78
N LEU A 153 -11.60 -1.24 -4.61
CA LEU A 153 -12.31 -1.24 -3.34
C LEU A 153 -12.87 0.13 -2.98
N TYR A 154 -12.03 1.17 -2.92
CA TYR A 154 -12.51 2.44 -2.38
C TYR A 154 -13.52 3.16 -3.28
N LYS A 155 -13.49 2.94 -4.60
CA LYS A 155 -14.54 3.45 -5.51
C LYS A 155 -15.94 2.94 -5.14
N VAL A 156 -16.03 1.76 -4.55
CA VAL A 156 -17.31 1.11 -4.18
C VAL A 156 -17.63 1.25 -2.69
N ALA A 157 -16.62 1.13 -1.85
CA ALA A 157 -16.82 0.91 -0.42
C ALA A 157 -16.08 1.90 0.51
N GLU A 158 -15.53 3.03 0.01
CA GLU A 158 -14.81 4.00 0.84
C GLU A 158 -15.61 4.43 2.08
N LYS A 159 -16.90 4.74 1.90
CA LYS A 159 -17.81 5.16 2.98
C LYS A 159 -18.09 4.08 4.03
N ASN A 160 -17.72 2.85 3.72
CA ASN A 160 -17.95 1.69 4.59
C ASN A 160 -16.71 1.30 5.40
N LEU A 161 -15.55 1.92 5.14
CA LEU A 161 -14.33 1.69 5.90
C LEU A 161 -14.54 2.04 7.37
N GLY A 162 -14.26 1.08 8.25
CA GLY A 162 -14.45 1.22 9.70
C GLY A 162 -15.90 1.25 10.17
N VAL A 163 -16.88 1.12 9.27
CA VAL A 163 -18.33 0.99 9.58
C VAL A 163 -18.77 -0.46 9.42
N LEU A 164 -18.36 -1.09 8.34
CA LEU A 164 -18.64 -2.48 8.05
C LEU A 164 -17.40 -3.34 8.29
N SER A 165 -17.61 -4.60 8.66
CA SER A 165 -16.53 -5.57 8.73
C SER A 165 -15.97 -5.87 7.34
N SER A 166 -14.73 -6.36 7.27
CA SER A 166 -14.08 -6.77 6.03
C SER A 166 -14.92 -7.81 5.26
N ASP A 167 -15.62 -8.71 5.99
CA ASP A 167 -16.50 -9.72 5.39
C ASP A 167 -17.76 -9.10 4.77
N GLU A 168 -18.32 -8.06 5.37
CA GLU A 168 -19.47 -7.32 4.84
C GLU A 168 -19.08 -6.49 3.62
N ILE A 169 -17.90 -5.85 3.67
CA ILE A 169 -17.32 -5.15 2.51
C ILE A 169 -17.09 -6.12 1.36
N SER A 170 -16.52 -7.29 1.63
CA SER A 170 -16.28 -8.33 0.62
C SER A 170 -17.57 -8.77 -0.07
N ARG A 171 -18.66 -8.92 0.68
CA ARG A 171 -19.98 -9.26 0.12
C ARG A 171 -20.58 -8.16 -0.75
N LYS A 172 -20.26 -6.89 -0.48
CA LYS A 172 -20.70 -5.76 -1.31
C LYS A 172 -19.91 -5.63 -2.62
N LEU A 173 -18.71 -6.19 -2.68
CA LEU A 173 -17.85 -6.20 -3.87
C LEU A 173 -18.26 -7.32 -4.86
N ASN A 174 -19.56 -7.61 -5.00
CA ASN A 174 -20.05 -8.58 -5.97
C ASN A 174 -19.61 -8.18 -7.37
N ASP A 175 -18.53 -8.83 -7.86
CA ASP A 175 -17.94 -8.65 -9.18
C ASP A 175 -17.46 -7.20 -9.46
N PRO A 176 -16.41 -6.72 -8.73
CA PRO A 176 -15.85 -5.40 -9.01
C PRO A 176 -15.27 -5.38 -10.44
N GLU A 177 -15.44 -4.25 -11.11
CA GLU A 177 -14.87 -4.00 -12.45
C GLU A 177 -13.34 -4.03 -12.45
N ASP A 178 -12.71 -3.93 -11.27
CA ASP A 178 -11.27 -3.90 -11.04
C ASP A 178 -10.90 -4.72 -9.80
N ASP A 179 -9.64 -5.16 -9.71
CA ASP A 179 -9.13 -5.90 -8.56
C ASP A 179 -9.25 -5.09 -7.28
N ALA A 180 -9.95 -5.66 -6.30
CA ALA A 180 -10.21 -5.02 -5.01
C ALA A 180 -9.40 -5.69 -3.89
N SER A 181 -8.59 -4.91 -3.20
CA SER A 181 -7.80 -5.36 -2.06
C SER A 181 -7.98 -4.43 -0.86
N LEU A 182 -8.09 -5.02 0.32
CA LEU A 182 -8.14 -4.32 1.60
C LEU A 182 -7.17 -4.98 2.59
N ILE A 183 -6.35 -4.16 3.23
CA ILE A 183 -5.60 -4.52 4.43
C ILE A 183 -6.15 -3.66 5.56
N GLU A 184 -6.59 -4.29 6.63
CA GLU A 184 -7.06 -3.63 7.84
C GLU A 184 -6.12 -4.01 8.99
N VAL A 185 -5.57 -3.01 9.68
CA VAL A 185 -4.69 -3.18 10.85
C VAL A 185 -5.31 -2.47 12.03
N SER A 186 -5.65 -3.23 13.08
CA SER A 186 -6.13 -2.73 14.36
C SER A 186 -5.28 -3.27 15.50
N PHE A 187 -5.18 -2.53 16.59
CA PHE A 187 -4.28 -2.84 17.71
C PHE A 187 -5.00 -3.52 18.89
N LYS A 188 -6.27 -3.83 18.74
CA LYS A 188 -7.10 -4.55 19.75
C LYS A 188 -7.15 -6.04 19.54
#